data_1c3805d4939a0e3f7b3dfbdb504878ef
#
_entry.id   1c3805d4939a0e3f7b3dfbdb504878ef
#
_cell.length_a   1.000
_cell.length_b   1.000
_cell.length_c   1.000
_cell.angle_alpha   90.00
_cell.angle_beta   90.00
_cell.angle_gamma   90.00
#
_symmetry.space_group_name_H-M   'P 1'
#
loop_
_entity.id
_entity.type
_entity.pdbx_description
1 polymer ?
#
loop_
_entity_poly.entity_id
_entity_poly.type
_entity_poly.pdbx_seq_one_letter_code
_entity_poly.pdbx_strand_id
1 'polypeptide(L)'
;MSSIVTEQGILHYESIGRGQPIILLHGWINSWDVWRDLMINLANTKQFKVYALDFWGFGESAKGSQTQTATFQIGSYVEMVHQFMDSLGIQSAPIFGHSMGGTVALQISLTHPERVEKVALVGSPIIGRSLHPFLQLAGYGSIARLVWRYPIMLHSIMRILLAKDSKKVRNMIFRDVQRTTIESFFRSIGDLRDTDLSNQLPTLNIPALGIYGAKDNIVSPTNADLLKNGVKSVEVQMMPQSRHFPMTDEPERFLKTVNSFLNNHSNGQATY
;
A
#
# COMPACT_ATOMS: atom_id res chain seq x y z
N MET A 1 10.37 -16.97 -5.77
CA MET A 1 10.83 -15.60 -5.45
C MET A 1 11.36 -14.97 -6.71
N SER A 2 10.82 -13.84 -7.08
CA SER A 2 11.25 -13.10 -8.26
C SER A 2 11.85 -11.76 -7.84
N SER A 3 12.86 -11.29 -8.58
CA SER A 3 13.47 -10.00 -8.31
C SER A 3 13.93 -9.34 -9.61
N ILE A 4 13.96 -8.01 -9.62
CA ILE A 4 14.60 -7.22 -10.68
C ILE A 4 15.68 -6.34 -10.06
N VAL A 5 16.64 -5.97 -10.88
CA VAL A 5 17.66 -4.98 -10.52
C VAL A 5 17.13 -3.61 -10.96
N THR A 6 17.10 -2.68 -10.03
CA THR A 6 16.73 -1.27 -10.25
C THR A 6 17.95 -0.39 -9.99
N GLU A 7 17.86 0.89 -10.32
CA GLU A 7 18.95 1.84 -10.06
C GLU A 7 19.30 1.96 -8.56
N GLN A 8 18.30 1.81 -7.68
CA GLN A 8 18.47 1.96 -6.24
C GLN A 8 18.78 0.64 -5.52
N GLY A 9 18.64 -0.50 -6.19
CA GLY A 9 18.91 -1.82 -5.61
C GLY A 9 17.96 -2.90 -6.10
N ILE A 10 18.08 -4.10 -5.52
CA ILE A 10 17.21 -5.23 -5.87
C ILE A 10 15.80 -4.99 -5.34
N LEU A 11 14.82 -5.13 -6.22
CA LEU A 11 13.41 -5.12 -5.89
C LEU A 11 12.87 -6.55 -5.95
N HIS A 12 12.37 -7.03 -4.82
CA HIS A 12 11.67 -8.30 -4.72
C HIS A 12 10.18 -8.14 -5.01
N TYR A 13 9.61 -9.13 -5.67
CA TYR A 13 8.17 -9.22 -5.87
C TYR A 13 7.72 -10.67 -5.96
N GLU A 14 6.46 -10.92 -5.63
CA GLU A 14 5.80 -12.18 -5.92
C GLU A 14 4.79 -12.00 -7.03
N SER A 15 4.66 -13.01 -7.89
CA SER A 15 3.66 -12.96 -8.97
C SER A 15 2.95 -14.28 -9.13
N ILE A 16 1.65 -14.20 -9.46
CA ILE A 16 0.81 -15.37 -9.71
C ILE A 16 -0.22 -15.06 -10.79
N GLY A 17 -0.64 -16.08 -11.51
CA GLY A 17 -1.67 -15.94 -12.55
C GLY A 17 -1.11 -15.60 -13.92
N ARG A 18 -2.02 -15.25 -14.84
CA ARG A 18 -1.75 -14.88 -16.24
C ARG A 18 -2.80 -13.91 -16.74
N GLY A 19 -2.49 -13.12 -17.74
CA GLY A 19 -3.40 -12.12 -18.32
C GLY A 19 -2.95 -10.70 -18.02
N GLN A 20 -3.89 -9.79 -17.80
CA GLN A 20 -3.60 -8.38 -17.59
C GLN A 20 -2.85 -8.15 -16.26
N PRO A 21 -1.83 -7.28 -16.22
CA PRO A 21 -1.09 -6.99 -15.02
C PRO A 21 -1.96 -6.26 -13.97
N ILE A 22 -1.77 -6.61 -12.70
CA ILE A 22 -2.24 -5.83 -11.55
C ILE A 22 -1.07 -5.68 -10.60
N ILE A 23 -0.84 -4.48 -10.06
CA ILE A 23 0.24 -4.19 -9.12
C ILE A 23 -0.33 -3.94 -7.74
N LEU A 24 0.22 -4.60 -6.72
CA LEU A 24 -0.20 -4.52 -5.33
C LEU A 24 0.95 -3.98 -4.48
N LEU A 25 0.66 -2.93 -3.70
CA LEU A 25 1.62 -2.19 -2.88
C LEU A 25 1.24 -2.33 -1.40
N HIS A 26 2.16 -2.83 -0.58
CA HIS A 26 1.92 -3.05 0.84
C HIS A 26 2.02 -1.76 1.70
N GLY A 27 1.60 -1.84 2.96
CA GLY A 27 1.73 -0.75 3.93
C GLY A 27 3.10 -0.69 4.61
N TRP A 28 3.29 0.34 5.45
CA TRP A 28 4.46 0.49 6.29
C TRP A 28 4.68 -0.76 7.16
N ILE A 29 5.93 -1.21 7.30
CA ILE A 29 6.36 -2.43 8.01
C ILE A 29 5.58 -3.69 7.64
N ASN A 30 5.15 -3.81 6.39
CA ASN A 30 4.54 -4.99 5.80
C ASN A 30 5.43 -5.54 4.68
N SER A 31 4.93 -6.55 4.00
CA SER A 31 5.50 -7.15 2.81
C SER A 31 4.39 -7.54 1.82
N TRP A 32 4.75 -8.02 0.66
CA TRP A 32 3.85 -8.58 -0.35
C TRP A 32 2.81 -9.55 0.24
N ASP A 33 3.14 -10.24 1.33
CA ASP A 33 2.33 -11.30 1.93
C ASP A 33 0.95 -10.83 2.44
N VAL A 34 0.80 -9.52 2.71
CA VAL A 34 -0.50 -8.93 3.06
C VAL A 34 -1.55 -9.13 1.95
N TRP A 35 -1.10 -9.30 0.72
CA TRP A 35 -1.91 -9.46 -0.48
C TRP A 35 -2.15 -10.91 -0.91
N ARG A 36 -1.56 -11.90 -0.22
CA ARG A 36 -1.57 -13.31 -0.62
C ARG A 36 -2.96 -13.83 -1.01
N ASP A 37 -3.96 -13.58 -0.17
CA ASP A 37 -5.32 -14.10 -0.39
C ASP A 37 -5.98 -13.41 -1.60
N LEU A 38 -5.75 -12.11 -1.79
CA LEU A 38 -6.22 -11.39 -2.99
C LEU A 38 -5.51 -11.88 -4.26
N MET A 39 -4.21 -12.09 -4.20
CA MET A 39 -3.43 -12.61 -5.34
C MET A 39 -3.98 -13.95 -5.82
N ILE A 40 -4.24 -14.88 -4.90
CA ILE A 40 -4.81 -16.20 -5.21
C ILE A 40 -6.21 -16.05 -5.81
N ASN A 41 -7.05 -15.19 -5.23
CA ASN A 41 -8.42 -14.96 -5.74
C ASN A 41 -8.39 -14.43 -7.18
N LEU A 42 -7.62 -13.38 -7.45
CA LEU A 42 -7.53 -12.77 -8.78
C LEU A 42 -6.91 -13.72 -9.81
N ALA A 43 -5.87 -14.47 -9.44
CA ALA A 43 -5.23 -15.44 -10.32
C ALA A 43 -6.20 -16.56 -10.74
N ASN A 44 -7.09 -16.99 -9.84
CA ASN A 44 -8.10 -18.02 -10.12
C ASN A 44 -9.13 -17.57 -11.17
N THR A 45 -9.33 -16.28 -11.39
CA THR A 45 -10.18 -15.76 -12.47
C THR A 45 -9.57 -16.01 -13.85
N LYS A 46 -8.26 -16.30 -13.93
CA LYS A 46 -7.48 -16.48 -15.18
C LYS A 46 -7.43 -15.24 -16.08
N GLN A 47 -7.84 -14.08 -15.56
CA GLN A 47 -7.85 -12.81 -16.29
C GLN A 47 -6.62 -11.97 -15.96
N PHE A 48 -6.04 -12.15 -14.77
CA PHE A 48 -5.02 -11.27 -14.26
C PHE A 48 -3.71 -12.00 -13.95
N LYS A 49 -2.60 -11.32 -14.24
CA LYS A 49 -1.29 -11.60 -13.69
C LYS A 49 -1.01 -10.58 -12.58
N VAL A 50 -1.00 -11.05 -11.35
CA VAL A 50 -0.93 -10.20 -10.15
C VAL A 50 0.50 -10.14 -9.66
N TYR A 51 1.00 -8.94 -9.43
CA TYR A 51 2.33 -8.65 -8.90
C TYR A 51 2.18 -7.95 -7.56
N ALA A 52 2.80 -8.47 -6.51
CA ALA A 52 2.87 -7.81 -5.21
C ALA A 52 4.33 -7.50 -4.89
N LEU A 53 4.64 -6.21 -4.73
CA LEU A 53 5.99 -5.70 -4.58
C LEU A 53 6.35 -5.56 -3.10
N ASP A 54 7.61 -5.82 -2.76
CA ASP A 54 8.21 -5.38 -1.50
C ASP A 54 8.90 -4.03 -1.70
N PHE A 55 8.49 -3.00 -0.99
CA PHE A 55 9.18 -1.71 -1.05
C PHE A 55 10.63 -1.83 -0.58
N TRP A 56 11.54 -1.01 -1.15
CA TRP A 56 12.92 -0.93 -0.65
C TRP A 56 12.92 -0.65 0.86
N GLY A 57 13.77 -1.36 1.57
CA GLY A 57 13.85 -1.30 3.03
C GLY A 57 12.88 -2.21 3.77
N PHE A 58 11.99 -2.90 3.05
CA PHE A 58 10.99 -3.82 3.60
C PHE A 58 11.05 -5.19 2.93
N GLY A 59 10.40 -6.19 3.55
CA GLY A 59 10.29 -7.53 3.00
C GLY A 59 11.63 -8.15 2.61
N GLU A 60 11.73 -8.63 1.38
CA GLU A 60 12.95 -9.23 0.80
C GLU A 60 13.67 -8.28 -0.17
N SER A 61 13.18 -7.05 -0.37
CA SER A 61 13.84 -6.04 -1.20
C SER A 61 15.12 -5.50 -0.56
N ALA A 62 15.95 -4.83 -1.36
CA ALA A 62 17.21 -4.23 -0.93
C ALA A 62 17.06 -3.31 0.29
N LYS A 63 18.05 -3.35 1.19
CA LYS A 63 18.03 -2.69 2.50
C LYS A 63 19.34 -1.99 2.79
N GLY A 64 19.27 -0.87 3.50
CA GLY A 64 20.44 -0.18 4.03
C GLY A 64 21.50 0.11 2.96
N SER A 65 22.72 -0.37 3.12
CA SER A 65 23.82 -0.17 2.17
C SER A 65 23.63 -0.84 0.81
N GLN A 66 22.65 -1.72 0.66
CA GLN A 66 22.28 -2.31 -0.63
C GLN A 66 21.42 -1.37 -1.47
N THR A 67 20.91 -0.30 -0.89
CA THR A 67 20.15 0.76 -1.58
C THR A 67 21.08 1.96 -1.76
N GLN A 68 21.54 2.20 -3.00
CA GLN A 68 22.54 3.24 -3.24
C GLN A 68 22.00 4.66 -3.06
N THR A 69 20.75 4.91 -3.49
CA THR A 69 20.15 6.26 -3.51
C THR A 69 18.72 6.31 -2.97
N ALA A 70 18.17 5.19 -2.50
CA ALA A 70 16.79 5.17 -1.99
C ALA A 70 16.64 6.03 -0.74
N THR A 71 15.78 7.03 -0.80
CA THR A 71 15.50 7.94 0.32
C THR A 71 14.44 7.41 1.26
N PHE A 72 13.75 6.32 0.89
CA PHE A 72 12.58 5.74 1.58
C PHE A 72 11.42 6.72 1.74
N GLN A 73 11.29 7.66 0.83
CA GLN A 73 10.18 8.63 0.75
C GLN A 73 9.10 8.14 -0.22
N ILE A 74 7.91 8.69 -0.14
CA ILE A 74 6.78 8.32 -1.02
C ILE A 74 7.17 8.50 -2.50
N GLY A 75 7.85 9.60 -2.85
CA GLY A 75 8.36 9.82 -4.22
C GLY A 75 9.34 8.75 -4.70
N SER A 76 10.23 8.26 -3.82
CA SER A 76 11.13 7.14 -4.18
C SER A 76 10.37 5.84 -4.44
N TYR A 77 9.28 5.60 -3.74
CA TYR A 77 8.45 4.42 -3.99
C TYR A 77 7.61 4.55 -5.25
N VAL A 78 7.20 5.76 -5.63
CA VAL A 78 6.60 6.02 -6.95
C VAL A 78 7.60 5.65 -8.05
N GLU A 79 8.83 6.14 -7.95
CA GLU A 79 9.91 5.81 -8.89
C GLU A 79 10.20 4.31 -8.95
N MET A 80 10.20 3.63 -7.80
CA MET A 80 10.34 2.17 -7.74
C MET A 80 9.26 1.44 -8.55
N VAL A 81 8.01 1.88 -8.46
CA VAL A 81 6.90 1.29 -9.23
C VAL A 81 7.10 1.53 -10.73
N HIS A 82 7.55 2.72 -11.14
CA HIS A 82 7.89 3.00 -12.53
C HIS A 82 8.98 2.07 -13.06
N GLN A 83 10.11 1.96 -12.36
CA GLN A 83 11.21 1.07 -12.75
C GLN A 83 10.78 -0.39 -12.83
N PHE A 84 9.90 -0.82 -11.91
CA PHE A 84 9.31 -2.15 -11.97
C PHE A 84 8.48 -2.35 -13.25
N MET A 85 7.58 -1.41 -13.55
CA MET A 85 6.73 -1.49 -14.73
C MET A 85 7.57 -1.49 -16.02
N ASP A 86 8.57 -0.62 -16.11
CA ASP A 86 9.45 -0.53 -17.28
C ASP A 86 10.27 -1.80 -17.48
N SER A 87 10.81 -2.37 -16.39
CA SER A 87 11.58 -3.62 -16.44
C SER A 87 10.79 -4.82 -16.93
N LEU A 88 9.48 -4.80 -16.77
CA LEU A 88 8.59 -5.87 -17.23
C LEU A 88 7.79 -5.51 -18.49
N GLY A 89 8.01 -4.33 -19.08
CA GLY A 89 7.30 -3.84 -20.27
C GLY A 89 5.82 -3.54 -20.00
N ILE A 90 5.44 -3.26 -18.74
CA ILE A 90 4.06 -2.91 -18.35
C ILE A 90 3.85 -1.43 -18.65
N GLN A 91 3.04 -1.13 -19.66
CA GLN A 91 2.74 0.26 -20.05
C GLN A 91 1.79 0.91 -19.04
N SER A 92 0.70 0.25 -18.72
CA SER A 92 -0.27 0.66 -17.70
C SER A 92 -0.83 -0.54 -16.96
N ALA A 93 -1.34 -0.34 -15.74
CA ALA A 93 -1.97 -1.38 -14.94
C ALA A 93 -2.90 -0.78 -13.87
N PRO A 94 -3.89 -1.51 -13.37
CA PRO A 94 -4.50 -1.24 -12.08
C PRO A 94 -3.45 -1.32 -10.97
N ILE A 95 -3.43 -0.30 -10.08
CA ILE A 95 -2.52 -0.25 -8.93
C ILE A 95 -3.32 -0.17 -7.65
N PHE A 96 -3.16 -1.16 -6.78
CA PHE A 96 -3.85 -1.24 -5.50
C PHE A 96 -2.85 -1.11 -4.37
N GLY A 97 -3.15 -0.28 -3.39
CA GLY A 97 -2.26 -0.05 -2.27
C GLY A 97 -2.96 -0.10 -0.92
N HIS A 98 -2.28 -0.70 0.06
CA HIS A 98 -2.70 -0.70 1.46
C HIS A 98 -1.92 0.35 2.23
N SER A 99 -2.61 1.17 3.04
CA SER A 99 -1.99 2.15 3.92
C SER A 99 -0.97 3.04 3.17
N MET A 100 0.30 3.07 3.54
CA MET A 100 1.36 3.78 2.81
C MET A 100 1.39 3.42 1.31
N GLY A 101 1.22 2.15 0.97
CA GLY A 101 1.17 1.71 -0.43
C GLY A 101 0.02 2.33 -1.21
N GLY A 102 -1.09 2.65 -0.55
CA GLY A 102 -2.19 3.37 -1.18
C GLY A 102 -1.89 4.85 -1.38
N THR A 103 -1.14 5.49 -0.49
CA THR A 103 -0.64 6.85 -0.72
C THR A 103 0.32 6.88 -1.92
N VAL A 104 1.20 5.87 -2.06
CA VAL A 104 2.05 5.70 -3.26
C VAL A 104 1.20 5.49 -4.51
N ALA A 105 0.20 4.60 -4.45
CA ALA A 105 -0.71 4.34 -5.57
C ALA A 105 -1.51 5.60 -5.98
N LEU A 106 -1.94 6.41 -5.02
CA LEU A 106 -2.60 7.68 -5.29
C LEU A 106 -1.63 8.67 -5.91
N GLN A 107 -0.43 8.81 -5.37
CA GLN A 107 0.55 9.76 -5.89
C GLN A 107 0.96 9.44 -7.33
N ILE A 108 1.25 8.17 -7.68
CA ILE A 108 1.55 7.79 -9.06
C ILE A 108 0.35 8.06 -9.99
N SER A 109 -0.88 7.83 -9.51
CA SER A 109 -2.10 8.12 -10.27
C SER A 109 -2.32 9.60 -10.55
N LEU A 110 -1.84 10.48 -9.66
CA LEU A 110 -1.92 11.93 -9.82
C LEU A 110 -0.81 12.48 -10.70
N THR A 111 0.41 11.90 -10.62
CA THR A 111 1.59 12.42 -11.34
C THR A 111 1.79 11.76 -12.71
N HIS A 112 1.33 10.51 -12.88
CA HIS A 112 1.49 9.70 -14.10
C HIS A 112 0.21 8.92 -14.40
N PRO A 113 -0.90 9.61 -14.66
CA PRO A 113 -2.21 8.97 -14.87
C PRO A 113 -2.22 8.01 -16.07
N GLU A 114 -1.34 8.19 -17.05
CA GLU A 114 -1.18 7.30 -18.21
C GLU A 114 -0.63 5.91 -17.85
N ARG A 115 -0.01 5.78 -16.67
CA ARG A 115 0.52 4.51 -16.16
C ARG A 115 -0.48 3.73 -15.30
N VAL A 116 -1.62 4.36 -14.94
CA VAL A 116 -2.57 3.77 -13.98
C VAL A 116 -3.97 3.69 -14.58
N GLU A 117 -4.44 2.48 -14.83
CA GLU A 117 -5.78 2.25 -15.39
C GLU A 117 -6.88 2.45 -14.35
N LYS A 118 -6.64 2.01 -13.13
CA LYS A 118 -7.53 2.08 -11.97
C LYS A 118 -6.71 2.14 -10.70
N VAL A 119 -7.17 2.84 -9.68
CA VAL A 119 -6.50 2.88 -8.38
C VAL A 119 -7.42 2.40 -7.27
N ALA A 120 -6.90 1.54 -6.36
CA ALA A 120 -7.62 1.18 -5.15
C ALA A 120 -6.79 1.51 -3.90
N LEU A 121 -7.41 2.23 -2.99
CA LEU A 121 -6.84 2.72 -1.74
C LEU A 121 -7.46 1.95 -0.57
N VAL A 122 -6.68 1.13 0.12
CA VAL A 122 -7.17 0.29 1.21
C VAL A 122 -6.59 0.79 2.54
N GLY A 123 -7.42 1.38 3.40
CA GLY A 123 -6.99 1.95 4.68
C GLY A 123 -5.88 3.01 4.52
N SER A 124 -5.91 3.77 3.43
CA SER A 124 -4.78 4.63 3.04
C SER A 124 -4.98 6.06 3.50
N PRO A 125 -3.97 6.72 4.11
CA PRO A 125 -4.04 8.13 4.42
C PRO A 125 -3.90 8.97 3.13
N ILE A 126 -4.83 9.89 2.92
CA ILE A 126 -4.73 10.96 1.92
C ILE A 126 -3.98 12.14 2.53
N ILE A 127 -4.22 12.37 3.82
CA ILE A 127 -3.50 13.34 4.65
C ILE A 127 -2.73 12.55 5.70
N GLY A 128 -1.40 12.62 5.66
CA GLY A 128 -0.54 11.86 6.59
C GLY A 128 -0.74 12.23 8.06
N ARG A 129 -1.18 13.45 8.35
CA ARG A 129 -1.57 13.87 9.70
C ARG A 129 -2.78 13.15 10.27
N SER A 130 -3.49 12.36 9.45
CA SER A 130 -4.58 11.48 9.88
C SER A 130 -4.12 10.16 10.52
N LEU A 131 -2.81 9.89 10.50
CA LEU A 131 -2.19 8.73 11.17
C LEU A 131 -2.32 8.84 12.69
N HIS A 132 -2.39 7.68 13.34
CA HIS A 132 -2.36 7.60 14.82
C HIS A 132 -1.15 8.35 15.37
N PRO A 133 -1.27 9.14 16.47
CA PRO A 133 -0.19 9.99 17.01
C PRO A 133 1.13 9.25 17.28
N PHE A 134 1.09 8.01 17.75
CA PHE A 134 2.31 7.21 17.96
C PHE A 134 3.07 6.94 16.65
N LEU A 135 2.35 6.76 15.52
CA LEU A 135 2.99 6.59 14.23
C LEU A 135 3.59 7.89 13.73
N GLN A 136 2.93 9.02 13.96
CA GLN A 136 3.49 10.32 13.64
C GLN A 136 4.81 10.56 14.41
N LEU A 137 4.89 10.16 15.69
CA LEU A 137 6.12 10.25 16.49
C LEU A 137 7.24 9.34 15.96
N ALA A 138 6.91 8.18 15.42
CA ALA A 138 7.89 7.26 14.83
C ALA A 138 8.64 7.86 13.62
N GLY A 139 8.10 8.89 12.99
CA GLY A 139 8.76 9.65 11.91
C GLY A 139 9.90 10.58 12.38
N TYR A 140 10.06 10.80 13.69
CA TYR A 140 11.20 11.55 14.20
C TYR A 140 12.39 10.61 14.46
N GLY A 141 13.47 10.80 13.71
CA GLY A 141 14.63 9.90 13.74
C GLY A 141 15.25 9.70 15.13
N SER A 142 15.21 10.69 16.01
CA SER A 142 15.69 10.56 17.41
C SER A 142 14.82 9.59 18.22
N ILE A 143 13.49 9.72 18.09
CA ILE A 143 12.51 8.85 18.75
C ILE A 143 12.61 7.43 18.18
N ALA A 144 12.65 7.30 16.85
CA ALA A 144 12.79 6.02 16.20
C ALA A 144 14.05 5.26 16.62
N ARG A 145 15.21 5.95 16.67
CA ARG A 145 16.47 5.34 17.12
C ARG A 145 16.39 4.89 18.60
N LEU A 146 15.74 5.68 19.45
CA LEU A 146 15.53 5.29 20.84
C LEU A 146 14.67 4.02 20.94
N VAL A 147 13.52 4.00 20.26
CA VAL A 147 12.60 2.85 20.25
C VAL A 147 13.29 1.62 19.66
N TRP A 148 14.04 1.78 18.57
CA TRP A 148 14.76 0.70 17.90
C TRP A 148 15.87 0.10 18.76
N ARG A 149 16.54 0.92 19.55
CA ARG A 149 17.59 0.48 20.50
C ARG A 149 17.03 -0.45 21.59
N TYR A 150 15.74 -0.32 21.90
CA TYR A 150 15.07 -1.12 22.92
C TYR A 150 13.93 -1.96 22.30
N PRO A 151 14.24 -3.16 21.76
CA PRO A 151 13.24 -4.00 21.07
C PRO A 151 12.00 -4.31 21.90
N ILE A 152 12.14 -4.42 23.24
CA ILE A 152 11.02 -4.64 24.17
C ILE A 152 10.04 -3.45 24.10
N MET A 153 10.53 -2.22 23.98
CA MET A 153 9.71 -1.03 23.87
C MET A 153 8.95 -1.02 22.53
N LEU A 154 9.63 -1.30 21.42
CA LEU A 154 9.00 -1.43 20.11
C LEU A 154 7.90 -2.52 20.12
N HIS A 155 8.22 -3.69 20.66
CA HIS A 155 7.26 -4.79 20.81
C HIS A 155 6.05 -4.39 21.65
N SER A 156 6.26 -3.69 22.77
CA SER A 156 5.17 -3.24 23.64
C SER A 156 4.25 -2.23 22.96
N ILE A 157 4.82 -1.26 22.26
CA ILE A 157 4.07 -0.28 21.46
C ILE A 157 3.22 -1.00 20.39
N MET A 158 3.85 -1.91 19.62
CA MET A 158 3.15 -2.67 18.59
C MET A 158 2.04 -3.55 19.17
N ARG A 159 2.27 -4.19 20.32
CA ARG A 159 1.22 -4.97 21.01
C ARG A 159 0.01 -4.12 21.43
N ILE A 160 0.24 -2.89 21.88
CA ILE A 160 -0.83 -1.95 22.25
C ILE A 160 -1.60 -1.52 20.99
N LEU A 161 -0.90 -1.08 19.96
CA LEU A 161 -1.52 -0.62 18.71
C LEU A 161 -2.36 -1.72 18.05
N LEU A 162 -1.85 -2.96 18.06
CA LEU A 162 -2.46 -4.13 17.43
C LEU A 162 -3.27 -5.00 18.41
N ALA A 163 -3.54 -4.52 19.62
CA ALA A 163 -4.16 -5.33 20.68
C ALA A 163 -5.52 -5.93 20.27
N LYS A 164 -6.26 -5.20 19.45
CA LYS A 164 -7.60 -5.60 18.98
C LYS A 164 -7.59 -6.26 17.60
N ASP A 165 -6.42 -6.35 16.94
CA ASP A 165 -6.28 -7.00 15.65
C ASP A 165 -6.22 -8.53 15.78
N SER A 166 -6.47 -9.23 14.69
CA SER A 166 -6.42 -10.68 14.65
C SER A 166 -5.01 -11.22 14.92
N LYS A 167 -4.91 -12.47 15.40
CA LYS A 167 -3.61 -13.14 15.57
C LYS A 167 -2.82 -13.20 14.25
N LYS A 168 -3.52 -13.35 13.12
CA LYS A 168 -2.92 -13.35 11.76
C LYS A 168 -2.20 -12.04 11.49
N VAL A 169 -2.88 -10.89 11.69
CA VAL A 169 -2.31 -9.55 11.53
C VAL A 169 -1.12 -9.33 12.45
N ARG A 170 -1.26 -9.62 13.75
CA ARG A 170 -0.16 -9.45 14.71
C ARG A 170 1.09 -10.24 14.32
N ASN A 171 0.93 -11.53 13.97
CA ASN A 171 2.05 -12.38 13.59
C ASN A 171 2.73 -11.87 12.31
N MET A 172 1.96 -11.41 11.33
CA MET A 172 2.46 -10.82 10.11
C MET A 172 3.33 -9.59 10.40
N ILE A 173 2.80 -8.63 11.16
CA ILE A 173 3.53 -7.40 11.51
C ILE A 173 4.80 -7.70 12.30
N PHE A 174 4.75 -8.59 13.31
CA PHE A 174 5.94 -8.94 14.09
C PHE A 174 7.01 -9.65 13.26
N ARG A 175 6.63 -10.44 12.26
CA ARG A 175 7.58 -11.03 11.31
C ARG A 175 8.21 -9.94 10.43
N ASP A 176 7.40 -9.04 9.88
CA ASP A 176 7.84 -8.10 8.87
C ASP A 176 8.65 -6.94 9.47
N VAL A 177 8.41 -6.56 10.73
CA VAL A 177 9.25 -5.58 11.44
C VAL A 177 10.70 -6.05 11.56
N GLN A 178 10.93 -7.37 11.69
CA GLN A 178 12.28 -7.94 11.73
C GLN A 178 13.02 -7.87 10.39
N ARG A 179 12.28 -7.63 9.32
CA ARG A 179 12.79 -7.50 7.94
C ARG A 179 12.88 -6.04 7.49
N THR A 180 12.73 -5.11 8.41
CA THR A 180 12.76 -3.66 8.15
C THR A 180 14.05 -3.06 8.71
N THR A 181 14.63 -2.05 8.04
CA THR A 181 15.75 -1.28 8.60
C THR A 181 15.25 -0.08 9.39
N ILE A 182 16.10 0.42 10.30
CA ILE A 182 15.75 1.63 11.04
C ILE A 182 15.56 2.83 10.11
N GLU A 183 16.36 2.96 9.06
CA GLU A 183 16.28 4.05 8.08
C GLU A 183 14.95 4.01 7.34
N SER A 184 14.59 2.85 6.76
CA SER A 184 13.29 2.70 6.08
C SER A 184 12.13 2.89 7.04
N PHE A 185 12.27 2.43 8.30
CA PHE A 185 11.24 2.56 9.32
C PHE A 185 10.86 4.02 9.57
N PHE A 186 11.82 4.89 9.93
CA PHE A 186 11.48 6.26 10.32
C PHE A 186 11.35 7.23 9.14
N ARG A 187 12.14 7.03 8.06
CA ARG A 187 12.08 7.95 6.91
C ARG A 187 10.76 7.83 6.17
N SER A 188 10.29 6.59 5.91
CA SER A 188 9.05 6.38 5.20
C SER A 188 7.82 6.86 5.97
N ILE A 189 7.75 6.59 7.28
CA ILE A 189 6.62 7.06 8.09
C ILE A 189 6.68 8.58 8.33
N GLY A 190 7.89 9.15 8.39
CA GLY A 190 8.07 10.59 8.51
C GLY A 190 7.59 11.33 7.27
N ASP A 191 7.98 10.86 6.09
CA ASP A 191 7.55 11.42 4.81
C ASP A 191 6.04 11.22 4.59
N LEU A 192 5.51 10.00 4.91
CA LEU A 192 4.08 9.74 4.87
C LEU A 192 3.28 10.69 5.77
N ARG A 193 3.76 10.95 7.01
CA ARG A 193 3.14 11.90 7.95
C ARG A 193 3.02 13.30 7.36
N ASP A 194 4.04 13.73 6.63
CA ASP A 194 4.13 15.08 6.08
C ASP A 194 3.51 15.19 4.67
N THR A 195 3.08 14.06 4.08
CA THR A 195 2.38 14.02 2.80
C THR A 195 0.92 14.45 2.96
N ASP A 196 0.46 15.37 2.06
CA ASP A 196 -0.93 15.77 1.92
C ASP A 196 -1.29 15.84 0.44
N LEU A 197 -2.15 14.92 0.01
CA LEU A 197 -2.62 14.81 -1.39
C LEU A 197 -4.06 15.35 -1.56
N SER A 198 -4.67 15.90 -0.51
CA SER A 198 -6.09 16.29 -0.52
C SER A 198 -6.41 17.34 -1.57
N ASN A 199 -5.54 18.33 -1.74
CA ASN A 199 -5.72 19.39 -2.73
C ASN A 199 -5.57 18.93 -4.19
N GLN A 200 -4.98 17.75 -4.42
CA GLN A 200 -4.78 17.18 -5.74
C GLN A 200 -5.89 16.21 -6.16
N LEU A 201 -6.75 15.76 -5.23
CA LEU A 201 -7.82 14.81 -5.53
C LEU A 201 -8.73 15.21 -6.69
N PRO A 202 -9.08 16.51 -6.89
CA PRO A 202 -9.92 16.92 -8.02
C PRO A 202 -9.29 16.68 -9.39
N THR A 203 -7.97 16.49 -9.47
CA THR A 203 -7.25 16.21 -10.72
C THR A 203 -7.19 14.72 -11.06
N LEU A 204 -7.61 13.83 -10.14
CA LEU A 204 -7.65 12.40 -10.39
C LEU A 204 -8.77 12.06 -11.38
N ASN A 205 -8.39 11.68 -12.60
CA ASN A 205 -9.31 11.44 -13.72
C ASN A 205 -9.45 9.95 -14.12
N ILE A 206 -8.95 9.04 -13.28
CA ILE A 206 -9.08 7.60 -13.46
C ILE A 206 -10.06 7.02 -12.45
N PRO A 207 -10.68 5.83 -12.72
CA PRO A 207 -11.54 5.17 -11.76
C PRO A 207 -10.81 4.86 -10.45
N ALA A 208 -11.41 5.25 -9.33
CA ALA A 208 -10.84 5.07 -8.01
C ALA A 208 -11.77 4.29 -7.09
N LEU A 209 -11.19 3.45 -6.22
CA LEU A 209 -11.87 2.72 -5.17
C LEU A 209 -11.23 3.03 -3.81
N GLY A 210 -12.02 3.44 -2.84
CA GLY A 210 -11.61 3.54 -1.44
C GLY A 210 -12.23 2.41 -0.61
N ILE A 211 -11.42 1.66 0.12
CA ILE A 211 -11.88 0.64 1.08
C ILE A 211 -11.33 1.00 2.45
N TYR A 212 -12.20 1.32 3.40
CA TYR A 212 -11.81 1.77 4.74
C TYR A 212 -12.52 0.98 5.83
N GLY A 213 -11.79 0.63 6.88
CA GLY A 213 -12.37 0.01 8.08
C GLY A 213 -13.01 1.06 8.98
N ALA A 214 -14.27 0.85 9.37
CA ALA A 214 -14.97 1.76 10.27
C ALA A 214 -14.36 1.80 11.69
N LYS A 215 -13.59 0.77 12.06
CA LYS A 215 -12.92 0.65 13.36
C LYS A 215 -11.40 0.88 13.26
N ASP A 216 -10.92 1.45 12.14
CA ASP A 216 -9.50 1.73 11.94
C ASP A 216 -9.00 2.76 12.96
N ASN A 217 -7.96 2.36 13.72
CA ASN A 217 -7.30 3.21 14.72
C ASN A 217 -5.88 3.59 14.30
N ILE A 218 -5.45 3.20 13.12
CA ILE A 218 -4.13 3.51 12.55
C ILE A 218 -4.23 4.71 11.61
N VAL A 219 -5.20 4.66 10.68
CA VAL A 219 -5.54 5.73 9.75
C VAL A 219 -6.98 6.16 10.01
N SER A 220 -7.23 7.46 10.17
CA SER A 220 -8.59 7.95 10.41
C SER A 220 -9.54 7.55 9.26
N PRO A 221 -10.70 6.94 9.55
CA PRO A 221 -11.71 6.62 8.54
C PRO A 221 -12.24 7.84 7.77
N THR A 222 -12.02 9.07 8.26
CA THR A 222 -12.39 10.32 7.57
C THR A 222 -11.70 10.51 6.22
N ASN A 223 -10.61 9.77 5.93
CA ASN A 223 -10.01 9.74 4.60
C ASN A 223 -10.97 9.19 3.53
N ALA A 224 -11.94 8.36 3.92
CA ALA A 224 -13.03 7.90 3.04
C ALA A 224 -13.88 9.09 2.53
N ASP A 225 -14.21 10.02 3.42
CA ASP A 225 -15.00 11.21 3.07
C ASP A 225 -14.17 12.19 2.20
N LEU A 226 -12.88 12.36 2.50
CA LEU A 226 -11.97 13.15 1.67
C LEU A 226 -11.94 12.62 0.23
N LEU A 227 -11.77 11.31 0.09
CA LEU A 227 -11.74 10.67 -1.23
C LEU A 227 -13.06 10.82 -1.96
N LYS A 228 -14.18 10.54 -1.26
CA LYS A 228 -15.54 10.63 -1.82
C LYS A 228 -15.89 12.04 -2.30
N ASN A 229 -15.46 13.05 -1.57
CA ASN A 229 -15.78 14.45 -1.88
C ASN A 229 -14.78 15.07 -2.87
N GLY A 230 -13.56 14.56 -2.93
CA GLY A 230 -12.48 15.12 -3.75
C GLY A 230 -12.37 14.52 -5.15
N VAL A 231 -12.83 13.29 -5.37
CA VAL A 231 -12.66 12.57 -6.65
C VAL A 231 -14.00 12.39 -7.35
N LYS A 232 -14.07 12.73 -8.64
CA LYS A 232 -15.31 12.65 -9.43
C LYS A 232 -15.76 11.21 -9.71
N SER A 233 -14.83 10.34 -10.07
CA SER A 233 -15.11 8.92 -10.42
C SER A 233 -14.57 8.01 -9.32
N VAL A 234 -15.27 7.92 -8.19
CA VAL A 234 -14.85 7.14 -7.04
C VAL A 234 -15.99 6.28 -6.47
N GLU A 235 -15.64 5.05 -6.15
CA GLU A 235 -16.42 4.17 -5.29
C GLU A 235 -15.78 4.15 -3.89
N VAL A 236 -16.57 4.33 -2.84
CA VAL A 236 -16.08 4.25 -1.46
C VAL A 236 -16.86 3.21 -0.68
N GLN A 237 -16.15 2.22 -0.17
CA GLN A 237 -16.73 1.14 0.61
C GLN A 237 -16.21 1.17 2.06
N MET A 238 -17.12 1.45 3.00
CA MET A 238 -16.84 1.29 4.43
C MET A 238 -17.04 -0.17 4.85
N MET A 239 -16.04 -0.73 5.54
CA MET A 239 -16.07 -2.09 6.11
C MET A 239 -16.40 -1.99 7.61
N PRO A 240 -17.66 -2.30 8.04
CA PRO A 240 -18.15 -1.93 9.38
C PRO A 240 -17.48 -2.70 10.52
N GLN A 241 -16.96 -3.89 10.25
CA GLN A 241 -16.27 -4.69 11.27
C GLN A 241 -14.75 -4.59 11.19
N SER A 242 -14.23 -4.03 10.08
CA SER A 242 -12.80 -3.96 9.84
C SER A 242 -12.11 -2.84 10.60
N ARG A 243 -10.88 -3.13 10.97
CA ARG A 243 -9.88 -2.20 11.43
C ARG A 243 -8.98 -1.79 10.24
N HIS A 244 -7.66 -1.73 10.47
CA HIS A 244 -6.70 -1.29 9.45
C HIS A 244 -6.46 -2.29 8.32
N PHE A 245 -6.89 -3.56 8.46
CA PHE A 245 -6.66 -4.63 7.49
C PHE A 245 -7.96 -5.23 6.95
N PRO A 246 -8.74 -4.50 6.14
CA PRO A 246 -10.03 -4.98 5.61
C PRO A 246 -9.92 -6.32 4.86
N MET A 247 -8.80 -6.56 4.15
CA MET A 247 -8.53 -7.81 3.44
C MET A 247 -8.41 -9.02 4.38
N THR A 248 -8.16 -8.79 5.66
CA THR A 248 -8.04 -9.84 6.68
C THR A 248 -9.26 -9.91 7.59
N ASP A 249 -9.86 -8.75 7.89
CA ASP A 249 -10.96 -8.63 8.86
C ASP A 249 -12.32 -9.00 8.26
N GLU A 250 -12.57 -8.61 7.00
CA GLU A 250 -13.78 -8.93 6.24
C GLU A 250 -13.42 -9.47 4.83
N PRO A 251 -12.72 -10.62 4.72
CA PRO A 251 -12.11 -11.07 3.48
C PRO A 251 -13.11 -11.29 2.33
N GLU A 252 -14.26 -11.89 2.59
CA GLU A 252 -15.27 -12.15 1.55
C GLU A 252 -15.84 -10.84 0.98
N ARG A 253 -16.18 -9.89 1.85
CA ARG A 253 -16.67 -8.58 1.45
C ARG A 253 -15.61 -7.78 0.70
N PHE A 254 -14.36 -7.84 1.17
CA PHE A 254 -13.22 -7.22 0.52
C PHE A 254 -13.02 -7.77 -0.90
N LEU A 255 -12.95 -9.09 -1.06
CA LEU A 255 -12.77 -9.74 -2.35
C LEU A 255 -13.93 -9.43 -3.33
N LYS A 256 -15.17 -9.47 -2.83
CA LYS A 256 -16.36 -9.10 -3.62
C LYS A 256 -16.27 -7.66 -4.13
N THR A 257 -15.88 -6.71 -3.27
CA THR A 257 -15.73 -5.29 -3.62
C THR A 257 -14.66 -5.10 -4.69
N VAL A 258 -13.48 -5.70 -4.51
CA VAL A 258 -12.37 -5.63 -5.46
C VAL A 258 -12.76 -6.22 -6.81
N ASN A 259 -13.35 -7.42 -6.84
CA ASN A 259 -13.77 -8.07 -8.08
C ASN A 259 -14.85 -7.24 -8.82
N SER A 260 -15.81 -6.67 -8.11
CA SER A 260 -16.82 -5.78 -8.69
C SER A 260 -16.16 -4.56 -9.35
N PHE A 261 -15.25 -3.89 -8.65
CA PHE A 261 -14.55 -2.72 -9.17
C PHE A 261 -13.71 -3.01 -10.41
N LEU A 262 -13.02 -4.16 -10.45
CA LEU A 262 -12.25 -4.57 -11.62
C LEU A 262 -13.15 -4.82 -12.83
N ASN A 263 -14.31 -5.44 -12.64
CA ASN A 263 -15.23 -5.84 -13.72
C ASN A 263 -16.10 -4.67 -14.23
N ASN A 264 -16.53 -3.73 -13.37
CA ASN A 264 -17.49 -2.68 -13.73
C ASN A 264 -17.00 -1.68 -14.79
N HIS A 265 -15.71 -1.63 -15.09
CA HIS A 265 -15.14 -0.71 -16.07
C HIS A 265 -14.54 -1.42 -17.30
N SER A 266 -14.71 -2.74 -17.42
CA SER A 266 -14.26 -3.49 -18.61
C SER A 266 -15.24 -3.35 -19.78
N ASN A 267 -16.45 -2.81 -19.57
CA ASN A 267 -17.49 -2.69 -20.58
C ASN A 267 -17.44 -1.38 -21.41
N GLY A 268 -16.40 -0.55 -21.24
CA GLY A 268 -16.25 0.72 -21.96
C GLY A 268 -15.30 0.70 -23.17
N GLN A 269 -14.64 -0.43 -23.46
CA GLN A 269 -13.74 -0.56 -24.61
C GLN A 269 -13.99 -1.85 -25.39
N ALA A 270 -15.17 -1.99 -25.93
CA ALA A 270 -15.45 -2.99 -26.96
C ALA A 270 -16.46 -2.41 -27.96
N THR A 271 -16.00 -1.49 -28.79
CA THR A 271 -16.55 -1.24 -30.14
C THR A 271 -15.64 -0.23 -30.85
N TYR A 272 -14.68 -0.76 -31.61
CA TYR A 272 -14.33 -0.25 -32.94
C TYR A 272 -13.48 -1.31 -33.63
#